data_e361b211d8815c67c8ba71c2c8522e6e
#
_entry.id   e361b211d8815c67c8ba71c2c8522e6e
#
_cell.length_a   1.000
_cell.length_b   1.000
_cell.length_c   1.000
_cell.angle_alpha   90.00
_cell.angle_beta   90.00
_cell.angle_gamma   90.00
#
_symmetry.space_group_name_H-M   'P 1'
#
loop_
_entity.id
_entity.type
_entity.pdbx_description
1 polymer ?
#
loop_
_entity_poly.entity_id
_entity_poly.type
_entity_poly.pdbx_seq_one_letter_code
_entity_poly.pdbx_strand_id
1 'polypeptide(L)'
;MAYDHGAFRVSNIEQAINFYTQKLGFKLLFTNITEEYGEKSAFLDYNGARLELIETLGTKYVPVRPERPFCPHLCFQAENMEDVVRILNENNLEILDGPNEIPGSEQWIYFMDPDMNVLEYIVWLDNNKG
;
A
#
# COMPACT_ATOMS: atom_id res chain seq x y z
N MET A 1 2.62 22.26 -12.40
CA MET A 1 1.86 21.06 -11.98
C MET A 1 2.70 20.25 -10.98
N ALA A 2 2.02 19.53 -10.09
CA ALA A 2 2.68 18.69 -9.10
C ALA A 2 1.97 17.34 -9.03
N TYR A 3 2.69 16.30 -8.59
CA TYR A 3 2.07 14.99 -8.33
C TYR A 3 1.24 15.09 -7.06
N ASP A 4 -0.03 14.66 -7.11
CA ASP A 4 -0.93 14.79 -5.96
C ASP A 4 -1.08 13.49 -5.17
N HIS A 5 -1.49 12.40 -5.81
CA HIS A 5 -1.71 11.14 -5.10
C HIS A 5 -1.74 9.94 -6.04
N GLY A 6 -1.57 8.76 -5.44
CA GLY A 6 -1.95 7.47 -6.05
C GLY A 6 -3.27 7.00 -5.47
N ALA A 7 -3.89 6.00 -6.08
CA ALA A 7 -5.18 5.49 -5.62
C ALA A 7 -5.25 3.96 -5.75
N PHE A 8 -5.99 3.35 -4.80
CA PHE A 8 -6.35 1.93 -4.85
C PHE A 8 -7.85 1.76 -4.72
N ARG A 9 -8.38 0.78 -5.46
CA ARG A 9 -9.74 0.31 -5.26
C ARG A 9 -9.79 -0.64 -4.07
N VAL A 10 -10.80 -0.49 -3.21
CA VAL A 10 -11.01 -1.33 -2.03
C VAL A 10 -12.45 -1.83 -1.98
N SER A 11 -12.68 -2.95 -1.30
CA SER A 11 -14.01 -3.53 -1.17
C SER A 11 -14.81 -2.91 -0.03
N ASN A 12 -14.13 -2.39 1.00
CA ASN A 12 -14.74 -1.80 2.19
C ASN A 12 -13.84 -0.67 2.70
N ILE A 13 -14.34 0.55 2.61
CA ILE A 13 -13.54 1.74 2.92
C ILE A 13 -13.11 1.80 4.39
N GLU A 14 -13.98 1.42 5.31
CA GLU A 14 -13.68 1.45 6.75
C GLU A 14 -12.58 0.43 7.10
N GLN A 15 -12.66 -0.78 6.54
CA GLN A 15 -11.65 -1.81 6.71
C GLN A 15 -10.30 -1.35 6.13
N ALA A 16 -10.32 -0.74 4.96
CA ALA A 16 -9.11 -0.23 4.31
C ALA A 16 -8.47 0.90 5.13
N ILE A 17 -9.26 1.85 5.62
CA ILE A 17 -8.76 2.92 6.48
C ILE A 17 -8.10 2.33 7.73
N ASN A 18 -8.74 1.36 8.38
CA ASN A 18 -8.16 0.71 9.56
C ASN A 18 -6.83 0.02 9.25
N PHE A 19 -6.74 -0.69 8.12
CA PHE A 19 -5.50 -1.34 7.72
C PHE A 19 -4.36 -0.32 7.54
N TYR A 20 -4.59 0.70 6.72
CA TYR A 20 -3.54 1.68 6.40
C TYR A 20 -3.15 2.53 7.61
N THR A 21 -4.09 2.88 8.48
CA THR A 21 -3.77 3.68 9.65
C THR A 21 -3.16 2.85 10.78
N GLN A 22 -3.72 1.69 11.09
CA GLN A 22 -3.30 0.89 12.25
C GLN A 22 -2.06 0.01 11.97
N LYS A 23 -1.92 -0.49 10.75
CA LYS A 23 -0.82 -1.40 10.43
C LYS A 23 0.33 -0.74 9.68
N LEU A 24 0.07 0.30 8.90
CA LEU A 24 1.10 0.95 8.08
C LEU A 24 1.46 2.37 8.55
N GLY A 25 0.71 2.93 9.48
CA GLY A 25 1.02 4.24 10.04
C GLY A 25 0.58 5.43 9.20
N PHE A 26 -0.34 5.24 8.26
CA PHE A 26 -0.95 6.35 7.54
C PHE A 26 -1.82 7.18 8.47
N LYS A 27 -2.02 8.45 8.13
CA LYS A 27 -2.93 9.35 8.80
C LYS A 27 -4.12 9.63 7.89
N LEU A 28 -5.34 9.43 8.41
CA LEU A 28 -6.54 9.79 7.67
C LEU A 28 -6.66 11.31 7.60
N LEU A 29 -6.81 11.85 6.39
CA LEU A 29 -7.02 13.27 6.16
C LEU A 29 -8.50 13.64 6.13
N PHE A 30 -9.26 12.96 5.26
CA PHE A 30 -10.70 13.16 5.15
C PHE A 30 -11.34 12.03 4.34
N THR A 31 -12.67 11.95 4.42
CA THR A 31 -13.49 11.02 3.64
C THR A 31 -14.56 11.79 2.87
N ASN A 32 -14.96 11.24 1.72
CA ASN A 32 -16.06 11.76 0.91
C ASN A 32 -17.02 10.63 0.54
N ILE A 33 -18.30 10.96 0.46
CA ILE A 33 -19.30 10.11 -0.16
C ILE A 33 -19.86 10.89 -1.33
N THR A 34 -19.64 10.39 -2.54
CA THR A 34 -20.09 11.03 -3.77
C THR A 34 -21.10 10.13 -4.47
N GLU A 35 -22.36 10.19 -4.03
CA GLU A 35 -23.42 9.33 -4.54
C GLU A 35 -23.64 9.50 -6.04
N GLU A 36 -23.45 10.72 -6.55
CA GLU A 36 -23.56 11.02 -7.97
C GLU A 36 -22.60 10.18 -8.82
N TYR A 37 -21.39 9.93 -8.32
CA TYR A 37 -20.39 9.09 -8.99
C TYR A 37 -20.37 7.66 -8.48
N GLY A 38 -21.24 7.32 -7.52
CA GLY A 38 -21.30 5.98 -6.96
C GLY A 38 -20.06 5.55 -6.18
N GLU A 39 -19.45 6.46 -5.44
CA GLU A 39 -18.19 6.22 -4.75
C GLU A 39 -18.17 6.72 -3.32
N LYS A 40 -17.45 5.97 -2.46
CA LYS A 40 -16.88 6.48 -1.21
C LYS A 40 -15.37 6.57 -1.40
N SER A 41 -14.76 7.64 -0.90
CA SER A 41 -13.31 7.77 -0.93
C SER A 41 -12.76 8.24 0.42
N ALA A 42 -11.49 7.91 0.63
CA ALA A 42 -10.71 8.38 1.78
C ALA A 42 -9.35 8.83 1.28
N PHE A 43 -8.89 9.97 1.77
CA PHE A 43 -7.53 10.45 1.52
C PHE A 43 -6.70 10.28 2.77
N LEU A 44 -5.53 9.67 2.61
CA LEU A 44 -4.61 9.39 3.68
C LEU A 44 -3.24 9.99 3.36
N ASP A 45 -2.46 10.24 4.40
CA ASP A 45 -1.12 10.80 4.28
C ASP A 45 -0.09 9.89 4.95
N TYR A 46 1.04 9.73 4.28
CA TYR A 46 2.21 9.07 4.86
C TYR A 46 3.44 9.94 4.58
N ASN A 47 3.87 10.69 5.58
CA ASN A 47 5.03 11.57 5.49
C ASN A 47 5.00 12.52 4.28
N GLY A 48 3.82 13.05 3.95
CA GLY A 48 3.62 13.96 2.85
C GLY A 48 3.19 13.29 1.53
N ALA A 49 3.24 11.98 1.45
CA ALA A 49 2.73 11.24 0.30
C ALA A 49 1.26 10.89 0.52
N ARG A 50 0.42 11.19 -0.47
CA ARG A 50 -1.02 11.00 -0.35
C ARG A 50 -1.49 9.75 -1.09
N LEU A 51 -2.44 9.06 -0.46
CA LEU A 51 -3.11 7.90 -1.03
C LEU A 51 -4.62 8.11 -0.96
N GLU A 52 -5.31 7.85 -2.07
CA GLU A 52 -6.76 7.77 -2.10
C GLU A 52 -7.21 6.32 -2.11
N LEU A 53 -8.18 5.98 -1.25
CA LEU A 53 -8.85 4.67 -1.27
C LEU A 53 -10.26 4.89 -1.77
N ILE A 54 -10.71 4.06 -2.72
CA ILE A 54 -12.02 4.22 -3.37
C ILE A 54 -12.80 2.93 -3.29
N GLU A 55 -14.01 3.03 -2.72
CA GLU A 55 -15.01 1.95 -2.72
C GLU A 55 -16.13 2.32 -3.68
N THR A 56 -16.48 1.41 -4.60
CA THR A 56 -17.62 1.57 -5.51
C THR A 56 -18.91 1.19 -4.78
N LEU A 57 -19.89 2.09 -4.78
CA LEU A 57 -21.20 1.84 -4.17
C LEU A 57 -22.06 0.96 -5.07
N GLY A 58 -22.90 0.11 -4.47
CA GLY A 58 -23.88 -0.70 -5.18
C GLY A 58 -23.31 -1.88 -5.98
N THR A 59 -22.01 -2.12 -5.89
CA THR A 59 -21.34 -3.21 -6.60
C THR A 59 -20.45 -3.97 -5.64
N LYS A 60 -20.44 -5.29 -5.70
CA LYS A 60 -19.50 -6.09 -4.94
C LYS A 60 -18.18 -6.18 -5.69
N TYR A 61 -17.11 -5.66 -5.11
CA TYR A 61 -15.76 -5.80 -5.64
C TYR A 61 -15.12 -7.10 -5.12
N VAL A 62 -14.68 -7.95 -6.04
CA VAL A 62 -13.96 -9.18 -5.70
C VAL A 62 -12.52 -9.01 -6.19
N PRO A 63 -11.56 -8.81 -5.28
CA PRO A 63 -10.15 -8.67 -5.66
C PRO A 63 -9.62 -9.93 -6.33
N VAL A 64 -8.65 -9.74 -7.23
CA VAL A 64 -7.96 -10.82 -7.93
C VAL A 64 -6.52 -10.87 -7.42
N ARG A 65 -6.03 -12.09 -7.14
CA ARG A 65 -4.64 -12.26 -6.69
C ARG A 65 -3.68 -11.73 -7.76
N PRO A 66 -2.72 -10.87 -7.36
CA PRO A 66 -1.81 -10.27 -8.34
C PRO A 66 -0.81 -11.26 -8.90
N GLU A 67 -0.39 -11.00 -10.13
CA GLU A 67 0.62 -11.77 -10.86
C GLU A 67 1.78 -10.86 -11.25
N ARG A 68 2.94 -11.46 -11.57
CA ARG A 68 4.10 -10.72 -12.05
C ARG A 68 3.86 -10.10 -13.44
N PRO A 69 4.35 -8.90 -13.70
CA PRO A 69 4.97 -7.97 -12.76
C PRO A 69 3.91 -7.41 -11.81
N PHE A 70 4.24 -7.27 -10.52
CA PHE A 70 3.30 -6.82 -9.49
C PHE A 70 3.02 -5.31 -9.59
N CYS A 71 2.36 -4.91 -10.65
CA CYS A 71 2.05 -3.51 -10.94
C CYS A 71 0.54 -3.32 -11.20
N PRO A 72 -0.04 -2.22 -10.75
CA PRO A 72 0.60 -1.15 -9.98
C PRO A 72 0.88 -1.56 -8.53
N HIS A 73 1.78 -0.82 -7.87
CA HIS A 73 2.03 -0.96 -6.44
C HIS A 73 2.52 0.35 -5.83
N LEU A 74 2.44 0.46 -4.52
CA LEU A 74 3.08 1.52 -3.75
C LEU A 74 4.31 0.94 -3.07
N CYS A 75 5.38 1.74 -3.00
CA CYS A 75 6.61 1.33 -2.35
C CYS A 75 6.98 2.30 -1.23
N PHE A 76 7.37 1.74 -0.10
CA PHE A 76 7.87 2.48 1.05
C PHE A 76 9.34 2.17 1.25
N GLN A 77 10.12 3.18 1.59
CA GLN A 77 11.53 2.98 1.92
C GLN A 77 11.66 2.56 3.38
N ALA A 78 12.50 1.56 3.63
CA ALA A 78 12.87 1.11 4.96
C ALA A 78 14.39 1.10 5.10
N GLU A 79 14.88 1.02 6.34
CA GLU A 79 16.32 1.03 6.62
C GLU A 79 16.89 -0.37 6.81
N ASN A 80 16.05 -1.34 7.20
CA ASN A 80 16.51 -2.69 7.54
C ASN A 80 15.46 -3.72 7.12
N MET A 81 15.85 -4.67 6.29
CA MET A 81 14.93 -5.68 5.78
C MET A 81 14.50 -6.69 6.86
N GLU A 82 15.35 -7.01 7.81
CA GLU A 82 14.99 -7.93 8.91
C GLU A 82 13.88 -7.34 9.77
N ASP A 83 13.92 -6.03 10.03
CA ASP A 83 12.87 -5.32 10.76
C ASP A 83 11.55 -5.33 9.96
N VAL A 84 11.62 -5.13 8.65
CA VAL A 84 10.45 -5.19 7.77
C VAL A 84 9.77 -6.56 7.85
N VAL A 85 10.53 -7.63 7.69
CA VAL A 85 10.00 -9.01 7.75
C VAL A 85 9.35 -9.27 9.10
N ARG A 86 10.00 -8.84 10.19
CA ARG A 86 9.46 -8.99 11.55
C ARG A 86 8.13 -8.24 11.69
N ILE A 87 8.06 -6.99 11.23
CA ILE A 87 6.85 -6.18 11.31
C ILE A 87 5.71 -6.79 10.50
N LEU A 88 5.99 -7.28 9.29
CA LEU A 88 4.98 -7.93 8.45
C LEU A 88 4.43 -9.18 9.15
N ASN A 89 5.30 -10.01 9.72
CA ASN A 89 4.89 -11.22 10.43
C ASN A 89 4.10 -10.91 11.71
N GLU A 90 4.53 -9.93 12.50
CA GLU A 90 3.83 -9.51 13.72
C GLU A 90 2.43 -8.97 13.43
N ASN A 91 2.23 -8.34 12.30
CA ASN A 91 0.93 -7.81 11.87
C ASN A 91 0.12 -8.79 11.03
N ASN A 92 0.57 -10.02 10.87
CA ASN A 92 -0.08 -11.07 10.08
C ASN A 92 -0.34 -10.62 8.63
N LEU A 93 0.60 -9.91 8.02
CA LEU A 93 0.51 -9.48 6.64
C LEU A 93 1.14 -10.55 5.74
N GLU A 94 0.41 -10.95 4.71
CA GLU A 94 0.91 -11.96 3.77
C GLU A 94 2.04 -11.39 2.94
N ILE A 95 3.20 -12.08 2.94
CA ILE A 95 4.30 -11.78 2.04
C ILE A 95 3.98 -12.41 0.69
N LEU A 96 3.88 -11.57 -0.32
CA LEU A 96 3.59 -12.00 -1.68
C LEU A 96 4.84 -12.54 -2.38
N ASP A 97 5.97 -11.88 -2.18
CA ASP A 97 7.24 -12.25 -2.81
C ASP A 97 8.41 -11.62 -2.06
N GLY A 98 9.45 -12.41 -1.83
CA GLY A 98 10.68 -11.93 -1.20
C GLY A 98 10.85 -12.32 0.26
N PRO A 99 11.85 -11.76 0.96
CA PRO A 99 12.72 -10.67 0.50
C PRO A 99 13.67 -11.09 -0.63
N ASN A 100 13.95 -10.13 -1.51
CA ASN A 100 14.87 -10.28 -2.63
C ASN A 100 16.04 -9.31 -2.46
N GLU A 101 17.16 -9.58 -3.15
CA GLU A 101 18.33 -8.73 -3.08
C GLU A 101 19.07 -8.67 -4.41
N ILE A 102 19.50 -7.47 -4.79
CA ILE A 102 20.59 -7.26 -5.75
C ILE A 102 21.79 -6.81 -4.91
N PRO A 103 22.82 -7.65 -4.75
CA PRO A 103 23.94 -7.36 -3.85
C PRO A 103 24.58 -5.99 -4.11
N GLY A 104 24.78 -5.24 -3.04
CA GLY A 104 25.34 -3.89 -3.10
C GLY A 104 24.40 -2.81 -3.62
N SER A 105 23.21 -3.15 -4.05
CA SER A 105 22.24 -2.23 -4.64
C SER A 105 21.00 -2.05 -3.77
N GLU A 106 20.20 -3.08 -3.61
CA GLU A 106 18.90 -2.96 -2.96
C GLU A 106 18.35 -4.29 -2.48
N GLN A 107 17.45 -4.22 -1.50
CA GLN A 107 16.60 -5.33 -1.07
C GLN A 107 15.16 -4.88 -1.15
N TRP A 108 14.24 -5.81 -1.49
CA TRP A 108 12.82 -5.48 -1.56
C TRP A 108 11.95 -6.67 -1.21
N ILE A 109 10.71 -6.37 -0.79
CA ILE A 109 9.72 -7.37 -0.44
C ILE A 109 8.33 -6.85 -0.82
N TYR A 110 7.50 -7.72 -1.41
CA TYR A 110 6.12 -7.42 -1.76
C TYR A 110 5.18 -8.05 -0.75
N PHE A 111 4.15 -7.30 -0.37
CA PHE A 111 3.06 -7.76 0.47
C PHE A 111 1.75 -7.15 -0.02
N MET A 112 0.63 -7.40 0.67
CA MET A 112 -0.68 -6.99 0.17
C MET A 112 -1.52 -6.34 1.26
N ASP A 113 -2.41 -5.44 0.84
CA ASP A 113 -3.49 -4.98 1.68
C ASP A 113 -4.64 -6.02 1.69
N PRO A 114 -5.74 -5.81 2.45
CA PRO A 114 -6.85 -6.78 2.50
C PRO A 114 -7.54 -7.03 1.16
N ASP A 115 -7.41 -6.13 0.20
CA ASP A 115 -7.99 -6.25 -1.14
C ASP A 115 -6.98 -6.71 -2.19
N MET A 116 -5.84 -7.26 -1.76
CA MET A 116 -4.77 -7.74 -2.62
C MET A 116 -4.12 -6.64 -3.47
N ASN A 117 -4.25 -5.37 -3.06
CA ASN A 117 -3.44 -4.31 -3.63
C ASN A 117 -1.99 -4.52 -3.23
N VAL A 118 -1.08 -4.43 -4.19
CA VAL A 118 0.33 -4.74 -3.96
C VAL A 118 1.04 -3.57 -3.30
N LEU A 119 1.81 -3.90 -2.27
CA LEU A 119 2.65 -2.98 -1.53
C LEU A 119 4.07 -3.52 -1.51
N GLU A 120 5.05 -2.62 -1.42
CA GLU A 120 6.46 -2.98 -1.41
C GLU A 120 7.18 -2.21 -0.32
N TYR A 121 8.15 -2.85 0.34
CA TYR A 121 9.21 -2.16 1.06
C TYR A 121 10.52 -2.33 0.30
N ILE A 122 11.28 -1.26 0.19
CA ILE A 122 12.62 -1.26 -0.41
C ILE A 122 13.65 -0.75 0.60
N VAL A 123 14.80 -1.40 0.61
CA VAL A 123 15.98 -0.96 1.37
C VAL A 123 17.09 -0.68 0.37
N TRP A 124 17.53 0.56 0.29
CA TRP A 124 18.65 0.92 -0.57
C TRP A 124 19.96 0.59 0.11
N LEU A 125 20.78 -0.25 -0.50
CA LEU A 125 22.13 -0.57 -0.08
C LEU A 125 23.13 0.40 -0.69
N ASP A 126 22.82 0.93 -1.87
CA ASP A 126 23.59 1.95 -2.55
C ASP A 126 23.01 3.33 -2.26
N ASN A 127 23.74 4.15 -1.52
CA ASN A 127 23.29 5.49 -1.11
C ASN A 127 23.03 6.45 -2.29
N ASN A 128 23.53 6.13 -3.49
CA ASN A 128 23.30 6.96 -4.67
C ASN A 128 21.97 6.69 -5.34
N LYS A 129 21.24 5.66 -4.91
CA LYS A 129 19.96 5.25 -5.53
C LYS A 129 18.73 5.59 -4.69
N GLY A 130 18.93 5.83 -3.42
CA GLY A 130 17.83 6.05 -2.49
C GLY A 130 17.74 7.43 -1.85
#